data_188e3bdb81ecd85abc1f298479cca741
#
_entry.id   188e3bdb81ecd85abc1f298479cca741
#
_cell.length_a   1.000
_cell.length_b   1.000
_cell.length_c   1.000
_cell.angle_alpha   90.00
_cell.angle_beta   90.00
_cell.angle_gamma   90.00
#
_symmetry.space_group_name_H-M   'P 1'
#
loop_
_entity.id
_entity.type
_entity.pdbx_description
1 polymer ?
#
loop_
_entity_poly.entity_id
_entity_poly.type
_entity_poly.pdbx_seq_one_letter_code
_entity_poly.pdbx_strand_id
1 'polypeptide(L)'
;MARIFQPKKKTQLNTRHQAVQVERLDHHGAGIAYLKKKPLFIDGALPGEEVVTQLVEEKSKFARGKLIKILKPSDARVEPFCPHYHECGGCDLQHLNYDQQLTHKQQTLRQLMRKFAGSDIELDAPVLGESLGYRRRARVSLFVDKKTRQLHFGFRKKQSKQIAQVTDCPVLAPELNVLLPEIYSVLTTFKKPDQLGHVELVLGDNGPCITLRHLSNLADDEVSALVELATRHQASLYLMPETDQLNLVAGEVPFYQEAGVKIPFAPNNFIQVNQAVNQKMVEQAIEWLDPQSDERVLDLFCGLGNFSLPIAKRAKHVVGVEGVAEMVEKASNNASLNQINNAQFYHANLEQDFDGQAWAAEKFDKVLLDPARAGASGIIDQVSALGAQRVVYVSCNPATLARDSQSLLDQGYQLTKLGMLDMFPHTSHLESMALFEKS
;
A
#
# COMPACT_ATOMS: atom_id res chain seq x y z
N MET A 1 -46.76 -19.41 -12.26
CA MET A 1 -45.81 -20.34 -12.89
C MET A 1 -44.47 -20.23 -12.21
N ALA A 2 -44.04 -21.26 -11.48
CA ALA A 2 -42.76 -21.27 -10.79
C ALA A 2 -41.62 -21.44 -11.82
N ARG A 3 -40.67 -20.49 -11.87
CA ARG A 3 -39.47 -20.62 -12.68
C ARG A 3 -38.54 -21.64 -12.03
N ILE A 4 -38.45 -22.84 -12.64
CA ILE A 4 -37.50 -23.88 -12.22
C ILE A 4 -36.09 -23.37 -12.55
N PHE A 5 -35.30 -23.20 -11.49
CA PHE A 5 -33.88 -22.81 -11.60
C PHE A 5 -33.11 -24.02 -12.17
N GLN A 6 -32.79 -24.00 -13.45
CA GLN A 6 -31.90 -25.00 -14.03
C GLN A 6 -30.44 -24.56 -13.73
N PRO A 7 -29.63 -25.37 -13.05
CA PRO A 7 -28.23 -25.07 -12.84
C PRO A 7 -27.52 -25.02 -14.20
N LYS A 8 -26.86 -23.89 -14.49
CA LYS A 8 -26.03 -23.75 -15.69
C LYS A 8 -25.02 -24.89 -15.74
N LYS A 9 -25.04 -25.70 -16.81
CA LYS A 9 -24.02 -26.73 -17.08
C LYS A 9 -22.64 -26.09 -16.91
N LYS A 10 -21.81 -26.61 -15.99
CA LYS A 10 -20.39 -26.26 -15.88
C LYS A 10 -19.77 -26.60 -17.23
N THR A 11 -19.38 -25.60 -18.00
CA THR A 11 -18.62 -25.79 -19.23
C THR A 11 -17.31 -26.48 -18.84
N GLN A 12 -17.04 -27.65 -19.41
CA GLN A 12 -15.75 -28.32 -19.17
C GLN A 12 -14.63 -27.42 -19.69
N LEU A 13 -13.73 -27.04 -18.79
CA LEU A 13 -12.58 -26.21 -19.12
C LEU A 13 -11.68 -26.97 -20.10
N ASN A 14 -11.31 -26.34 -21.21
CA ASN A 14 -10.31 -26.93 -22.12
C ASN A 14 -8.92 -26.78 -21.49
N THR A 15 -8.43 -27.83 -20.83
CA THR A 15 -7.13 -27.87 -20.14
C THR A 15 -5.95 -28.16 -21.06
N ARG A 16 -6.16 -28.24 -22.40
CA ARG A 16 -5.05 -28.43 -23.36
C ARG A 16 -4.11 -27.23 -23.34
N HIS A 17 -2.84 -27.51 -23.47
CA HIS A 17 -1.81 -26.48 -23.62
C HIS A 17 -2.00 -25.74 -24.94
N GLN A 18 -1.91 -24.42 -24.91
CA GLN A 18 -2.11 -23.55 -26.06
C GLN A 18 -0.96 -22.55 -26.14
N ALA A 19 -0.37 -22.40 -27.33
CA ALA A 19 0.59 -21.35 -27.60
C ALA A 19 -0.16 -20.05 -27.91
N VAL A 20 0.24 -18.95 -27.30
CA VAL A 20 -0.34 -17.63 -27.50
C VAL A 20 0.73 -16.54 -27.48
N GLN A 21 0.48 -15.45 -28.20
CA GLN A 21 1.30 -14.24 -28.19
C GLN A 21 0.76 -13.27 -27.13
N VAL A 22 1.63 -12.79 -26.25
CA VAL A 22 1.29 -11.78 -25.23
C VAL A 22 1.46 -10.39 -25.84
N GLU A 23 0.41 -9.58 -25.79
CA GLU A 23 0.40 -8.28 -26.44
C GLU A 23 0.77 -7.13 -25.48
N ARG A 24 0.28 -7.18 -24.25
CA ARG A 24 0.47 -6.12 -23.24
C ARG A 24 0.29 -6.66 -21.84
N LEU A 25 0.61 -5.86 -20.80
CA LEU A 25 0.22 -6.13 -19.41
C LEU A 25 -1.15 -5.51 -19.09
N ASP A 26 -1.86 -6.10 -18.15
CA ASP A 26 -2.95 -5.43 -17.46
C ASP A 26 -2.43 -4.56 -16.31
N HIS A 27 -3.31 -3.81 -15.67
CA HIS A 27 -2.94 -2.95 -14.52
C HIS A 27 -2.55 -3.73 -13.25
N HIS A 28 -2.67 -5.04 -13.23
CA HIS A 28 -2.20 -5.92 -12.17
C HIS A 28 -0.92 -6.68 -12.54
N GLY A 29 -0.32 -6.38 -13.69
CA GLY A 29 0.92 -6.99 -14.14
C GLY A 29 0.75 -8.35 -14.83
N ALA A 30 -0.48 -8.82 -15.08
CA ALA A 30 -0.70 -10.04 -15.85
C ALA A 30 -0.56 -9.77 -17.35
N GLY A 31 0.11 -10.66 -18.07
CA GLY A 31 0.18 -10.62 -19.53
C GLY A 31 -1.19 -10.85 -20.15
N ILE A 32 -1.58 -10.03 -21.13
CA ILE A 32 -2.81 -10.17 -21.90
C ILE A 32 -2.47 -10.75 -23.26
N ALA A 33 -3.05 -11.91 -23.56
CA ALA A 33 -3.13 -12.53 -24.87
C ALA A 33 -4.61 -12.63 -25.30
N TYR A 34 -4.86 -13.08 -26.52
CA TYR A 34 -6.22 -13.31 -26.99
C TYR A 34 -6.42 -14.76 -27.46
N LEU A 35 -7.50 -15.37 -26.97
CA LEU A 35 -7.93 -16.67 -27.42
C LEU A 35 -9.33 -16.53 -28.08
N LYS A 36 -9.40 -16.73 -29.41
CA LYS A 36 -10.66 -16.55 -30.16
C LYS A 36 -11.33 -15.17 -29.88
N LYS A 37 -10.54 -14.10 -29.89
CA LYS A 37 -10.94 -12.72 -29.59
C LYS A 37 -11.32 -12.44 -28.11
N LYS A 38 -11.22 -13.42 -27.23
CA LYS A 38 -11.46 -13.28 -25.79
C LYS A 38 -10.14 -12.97 -25.09
N PRO A 39 -10.06 -11.93 -24.23
CA PRO A 39 -8.83 -11.67 -23.45
C PRO A 39 -8.51 -12.84 -22.52
N LEU A 40 -7.25 -13.22 -22.53
CA LEU A 40 -6.65 -14.25 -21.70
C LEU A 40 -5.55 -13.63 -20.83
N PHE A 41 -5.75 -13.63 -19.52
CA PHE A 41 -4.80 -13.12 -18.55
C PHE A 41 -3.85 -14.23 -18.10
N ILE A 42 -2.55 -13.97 -18.14
CA ILE A 42 -1.50 -14.94 -17.82
C ILE A 42 -0.51 -14.30 -16.87
N ASP A 43 -0.55 -14.69 -15.60
CA ASP A 43 0.38 -14.19 -14.60
C ASP A 43 1.81 -14.62 -14.95
N GLY A 44 2.78 -13.67 -14.86
CA GLY A 44 4.19 -13.90 -15.13
C GLY A 44 4.61 -13.91 -16.61
N ALA A 45 3.67 -13.68 -17.55
CA ALA A 45 3.97 -13.51 -18.96
C ALA A 45 4.15 -12.03 -19.32
N LEU A 46 5.07 -11.71 -20.24
CA LEU A 46 5.44 -10.36 -20.63
C LEU A 46 5.05 -10.04 -22.09
N PRO A 47 4.83 -8.76 -22.41
CA PRO A 47 4.58 -8.31 -23.77
C PRO A 47 5.70 -8.74 -24.74
N GLY A 48 5.30 -9.16 -25.94
CA GLY A 48 6.22 -9.64 -26.96
C GLY A 48 6.62 -11.12 -26.81
N GLU A 49 6.20 -11.80 -25.72
CA GLU A 49 6.48 -13.22 -25.53
C GLU A 49 5.51 -14.12 -26.28
N GLU A 50 6.05 -15.21 -26.82
CA GLU A 50 5.27 -16.37 -27.20
C GLU A 50 5.33 -17.40 -26.06
N VAL A 51 4.15 -17.76 -25.50
CA VAL A 51 4.06 -18.61 -24.31
C VAL A 51 3.08 -19.76 -24.51
N VAL A 52 3.39 -20.89 -23.86
CA VAL A 52 2.43 -21.99 -23.70
C VAL A 52 1.67 -21.77 -22.41
N THR A 53 0.36 -21.77 -22.49
CA THR A 53 -0.54 -21.59 -21.35
C THR A 53 -1.57 -22.70 -21.26
N GLN A 54 -2.06 -22.96 -20.05
CA GLN A 54 -3.16 -23.86 -19.72
C GLN A 54 -4.29 -23.06 -19.07
N LEU A 55 -5.52 -23.17 -19.60
CA LEU A 55 -6.67 -22.48 -19.02
C LEU A 55 -6.95 -23.01 -17.60
N VAL A 56 -7.10 -22.09 -16.66
CA VAL A 56 -7.47 -22.36 -15.25
C VAL A 56 -8.86 -21.79 -14.91
N GLU A 57 -9.31 -20.76 -15.64
CA GLU A 57 -10.64 -20.19 -15.52
C GLU A 57 -11.13 -19.72 -16.90
N GLU A 58 -12.41 -19.93 -17.20
CA GLU A 58 -13.05 -19.36 -18.37
C GLU A 58 -14.41 -18.78 -18.01
N LYS A 59 -14.57 -17.46 -18.25
CA LYS A 59 -15.82 -16.71 -18.11
C LYS A 59 -16.33 -16.23 -19.47
N SER A 60 -17.52 -15.66 -19.50
CA SER A 60 -18.11 -15.15 -20.75
C SER A 60 -17.26 -14.09 -21.44
N LYS A 61 -16.65 -13.17 -20.64
CA LYS A 61 -15.93 -11.99 -21.14
C LYS A 61 -14.40 -12.14 -21.13
N PHE A 62 -13.83 -13.07 -20.37
CA PHE A 62 -12.39 -13.27 -20.24
C PHE A 62 -12.05 -14.71 -19.85
N ALA A 63 -10.76 -15.06 -19.97
CA ALA A 63 -10.19 -16.29 -19.43
C ALA A 63 -8.94 -15.99 -18.62
N ARG A 64 -8.54 -16.93 -17.76
CA ARG A 64 -7.23 -16.92 -17.07
C ARG A 64 -6.47 -18.18 -17.44
N GLY A 65 -5.17 -18.02 -17.66
CA GLY A 65 -4.24 -19.08 -18.01
C GLY A 65 -3.09 -19.16 -17.01
N LYS A 66 -2.65 -20.38 -16.75
CA LYS A 66 -1.39 -20.64 -16.05
C LYS A 66 -0.27 -20.69 -17.10
N LEU A 67 0.78 -19.91 -16.89
CA LEU A 67 2.00 -19.97 -17.69
C LEU A 67 2.68 -21.35 -17.47
N ILE A 68 2.89 -22.08 -18.57
CA ILE A 68 3.52 -23.41 -18.55
C ILE A 68 4.96 -23.31 -19.05
N LYS A 69 5.17 -22.58 -20.16
CA LYS A 69 6.50 -22.43 -20.77
C LYS A 69 6.55 -21.15 -21.61
N ILE A 70 7.70 -20.50 -21.59
CA ILE A 70 8.03 -19.41 -22.51
C ILE A 70 8.77 -20.03 -23.70
N LEU A 71 8.22 -19.82 -24.91
CA LEU A 71 8.80 -20.29 -26.16
C LEU A 71 9.79 -19.27 -26.73
N LYS A 72 9.38 -17.99 -26.67
CA LYS A 72 10.21 -16.86 -27.07
C LYS A 72 10.14 -15.80 -25.98
N PRO A 73 11.21 -15.53 -25.24
CA PRO A 73 11.22 -14.52 -24.20
C PRO A 73 11.19 -13.10 -24.76
N SER A 74 10.73 -12.15 -23.97
CA SER A 74 10.87 -10.71 -24.19
C SER A 74 12.27 -10.24 -23.82
N ASP A 75 12.81 -9.26 -24.53
CA ASP A 75 14.09 -8.60 -24.18
C ASP A 75 14.02 -7.87 -22.82
N ALA A 76 12.81 -7.54 -22.35
CA ALA A 76 12.57 -6.92 -21.05
C ALA A 76 12.55 -7.92 -19.89
N ARG A 77 12.59 -9.23 -20.19
CA ARG A 77 12.60 -10.27 -19.15
C ARG A 77 13.96 -10.37 -18.47
N VAL A 78 13.93 -10.41 -17.14
CA VAL A 78 15.09 -10.64 -16.31
C VAL A 78 14.84 -11.80 -15.35
N GLU A 79 15.91 -12.41 -14.85
CA GLU A 79 15.79 -13.39 -13.77
C GLU A 79 15.45 -12.69 -12.46
N PRO A 80 14.39 -13.11 -11.75
CA PRO A 80 14.06 -12.54 -10.46
C PRO A 80 15.19 -12.72 -9.45
N PHE A 81 15.58 -11.66 -8.78
CA PHE A 81 16.67 -11.67 -7.79
C PHE A 81 16.28 -12.34 -6.46
N CYS A 82 14.98 -12.42 -6.14
CA CYS A 82 14.47 -13.02 -4.92
C CYS A 82 14.27 -14.53 -5.10
N PRO A 83 14.91 -15.40 -4.28
CA PRO A 83 14.74 -16.84 -4.40
C PRO A 83 13.30 -17.31 -4.12
N HIS A 84 12.53 -16.51 -3.42
CA HIS A 84 11.13 -16.82 -3.08
C HIS A 84 10.10 -16.28 -4.08
N TYR A 85 10.56 -15.62 -5.17
CA TYR A 85 9.67 -14.91 -6.11
C TYR A 85 8.56 -15.78 -6.70
N HIS A 86 8.86 -17.04 -7.01
CA HIS A 86 7.89 -17.95 -7.62
C HIS A 86 6.80 -18.45 -6.66
N GLU A 87 7.02 -18.33 -5.36
CA GLU A 87 6.08 -18.78 -4.33
C GLU A 87 5.45 -17.62 -3.55
N CYS A 88 6.26 -16.67 -3.10
CA CYS A 88 5.86 -15.55 -2.28
C CYS A 88 4.93 -14.60 -3.05
N GLY A 89 3.84 -14.14 -2.41
CA GLY A 89 2.90 -13.18 -2.98
C GLY A 89 3.27 -11.70 -2.78
N GLY A 90 4.46 -11.41 -2.24
CA GLY A 90 4.87 -10.05 -1.92
C GLY A 90 5.31 -9.20 -3.11
N CYS A 91 5.80 -9.85 -4.19
CA CYS A 91 6.22 -9.21 -5.44
C CYS A 91 5.64 -9.95 -6.64
N ASP A 92 5.33 -9.23 -7.70
CA ASP A 92 4.72 -9.78 -8.92
C ASP A 92 5.40 -9.34 -10.23
N LEU A 93 6.34 -8.38 -10.19
CA LEU A 93 7.01 -7.83 -11.37
C LEU A 93 8.54 -8.01 -11.40
N GLN A 94 9.16 -8.80 -10.51
CA GLN A 94 10.64 -8.98 -10.53
C GLN A 94 11.18 -9.62 -11.83
N HIS A 95 10.32 -10.29 -12.60
CA HIS A 95 10.68 -10.90 -13.88
C HIS A 95 10.71 -9.89 -15.05
N LEU A 96 10.32 -8.64 -14.79
CA LEU A 96 10.38 -7.51 -15.72
C LEU A 96 11.49 -6.56 -15.29
N ASN A 97 12.34 -6.09 -16.18
CA ASN A 97 13.36 -5.12 -15.82
C ASN A 97 12.75 -3.84 -15.26
N TYR A 98 13.48 -3.16 -14.38
CA TYR A 98 12.93 -2.09 -13.55
C TYR A 98 12.43 -0.89 -14.38
N ASP A 99 13.16 -0.48 -15.41
CA ASP A 99 12.74 0.63 -16.27
C ASP A 99 11.42 0.34 -16.99
N GLN A 100 11.21 -0.90 -17.38
CA GLN A 100 9.94 -1.33 -17.99
C GLN A 100 8.81 -1.45 -16.95
N GLN A 101 9.12 -1.75 -15.69
CA GLN A 101 8.12 -1.65 -14.60
C GLN A 101 7.63 -0.21 -14.46
N LEU A 102 8.53 0.78 -14.42
CA LEU A 102 8.20 2.20 -14.34
C LEU A 102 7.39 2.67 -15.55
N THR A 103 7.84 2.30 -16.74
CA THR A 103 7.13 2.60 -18.01
C THR A 103 5.72 2.03 -17.99
N HIS A 104 5.55 0.77 -17.58
CA HIS A 104 4.25 0.13 -17.48
C HIS A 104 3.31 0.84 -16.50
N LYS A 105 3.80 1.20 -15.30
CA LYS A 105 3.04 1.94 -14.29
C LYS A 105 2.59 3.31 -14.81
N GLN A 106 3.48 4.07 -15.44
CA GLN A 106 3.16 5.38 -16.04
C GLN A 106 2.13 5.25 -17.17
N GLN A 107 2.28 4.27 -18.06
CA GLN A 107 1.30 4.00 -19.12
C GLN A 107 -0.07 3.61 -18.56
N THR A 108 -0.08 2.80 -17.49
CA THR A 108 -1.32 2.42 -16.80
C THR A 108 -2.04 3.64 -16.22
N LEU A 109 -1.31 4.52 -15.52
CA LEU A 109 -1.87 5.76 -14.98
C LEU A 109 -2.48 6.62 -16.09
N ARG A 110 -1.72 6.89 -17.14
CA ARG A 110 -2.16 7.70 -18.29
C ARG A 110 -3.41 7.11 -18.96
N GLN A 111 -3.44 5.78 -19.17
CA GLN A 111 -4.57 5.10 -19.79
C GLN A 111 -5.85 5.18 -18.93
N LEU A 112 -5.73 5.05 -17.62
CA LEU A 112 -6.87 5.14 -16.71
C LEU A 112 -7.41 6.58 -16.63
N MET A 113 -6.56 7.58 -16.53
CA MET A 113 -6.97 8.99 -16.53
C MET A 113 -7.65 9.37 -17.84
N ARG A 114 -7.09 8.97 -18.97
CA ARG A 114 -7.72 9.19 -20.29
C ARG A 114 -9.08 8.52 -20.41
N LYS A 115 -9.19 7.28 -19.91
CA LYS A 115 -10.43 6.48 -20.03
C LYS A 115 -11.56 6.99 -19.15
N PHE A 116 -11.30 7.37 -17.92
CA PHE A 116 -12.32 7.66 -16.91
C PHE A 116 -12.48 9.17 -16.62
N ALA A 117 -11.42 9.96 -16.74
CA ALA A 117 -11.46 11.39 -16.52
C ALA A 117 -11.36 12.20 -17.84
N GLY A 118 -11.25 11.53 -18.99
CA GLY A 118 -11.10 12.19 -20.31
C GLY A 118 -9.83 13.03 -20.45
N SER A 119 -8.92 12.96 -19.48
CA SER A 119 -7.71 13.79 -19.43
C SER A 119 -6.54 13.09 -20.11
N ASP A 120 -5.92 13.75 -21.05
CA ASP A 120 -4.68 13.31 -21.73
C ASP A 120 -3.57 14.30 -21.38
N ILE A 121 -3.08 14.20 -20.13
CA ILE A 121 -2.02 15.05 -19.59
C ILE A 121 -0.68 14.31 -19.65
N GLU A 122 0.39 15.05 -19.91
CA GLU A 122 1.74 14.52 -19.71
C GLU A 122 2.01 14.32 -18.23
N LEU A 123 2.70 13.21 -17.91
CA LEU A 123 3.06 12.92 -16.53
C LEU A 123 4.29 13.72 -16.15
N ASP A 124 4.26 14.27 -14.94
CA ASP A 124 5.45 14.80 -14.28
C ASP A 124 6.47 13.66 -14.06
N ALA A 125 7.71 14.06 -13.76
CA ALA A 125 8.76 13.09 -13.45
C ALA A 125 8.33 12.18 -12.28
N PRO A 126 8.54 10.85 -12.38
CA PRO A 126 8.13 9.94 -11.32
C PRO A 126 8.96 10.17 -10.05
N VAL A 127 8.30 10.06 -8.91
CA VAL A 127 8.99 10.03 -7.61
C VAL A 127 9.52 8.63 -7.35
N LEU A 128 10.84 8.51 -7.27
CA LEU A 128 11.55 7.24 -7.13
C LEU A 128 12.39 7.21 -5.86
N GLY A 129 12.55 6.01 -5.30
CA GLY A 129 13.48 5.65 -4.23
C GLY A 129 14.36 4.47 -4.66
N GLU A 130 15.07 3.89 -3.68
CA GLU A 130 15.76 2.63 -3.90
C GLU A 130 14.74 1.52 -4.20
N SER A 131 15.09 0.62 -5.11
CA SER A 131 14.22 -0.50 -5.48
C SER A 131 14.38 -1.73 -4.58
N LEU A 132 15.47 -1.82 -3.82
CA LEU A 132 15.76 -2.86 -2.85
C LEU A 132 15.88 -2.26 -1.45
N GLY A 133 15.65 -3.07 -0.41
CA GLY A 133 15.80 -2.63 0.97
C GLY A 133 14.88 -1.48 1.39
N TYR A 134 13.89 -1.14 0.58
CA TYR A 134 13.05 0.05 0.79
C TYR A 134 11.94 -0.15 1.81
N ARG A 135 11.50 -1.40 2.00
CA ARG A 135 10.29 -1.71 2.72
C ARG A 135 10.51 -1.72 4.22
N ARG A 136 10.02 -0.69 4.91
CA ARG A 136 10.16 -0.53 6.36
C ARG A 136 9.05 -1.18 7.19
N ARG A 137 8.16 -1.96 6.58
CA ARG A 137 7.10 -2.67 7.30
C ARG A 137 6.76 -4.00 6.65
N ALA A 138 6.66 -5.04 7.47
CA ALA A 138 6.21 -6.35 7.03
C ALA A 138 5.40 -7.06 8.11
N ARG A 139 4.42 -7.85 7.69
CA ARG A 139 3.68 -8.78 8.55
C ARG A 139 4.01 -10.20 8.16
N VAL A 140 4.74 -10.87 9.03
CA VAL A 140 5.14 -12.26 8.87
C VAL A 140 4.05 -13.16 9.42
N SER A 141 3.54 -14.05 8.60
CA SER A 141 2.52 -15.02 8.96
C SER A 141 3.15 -16.24 9.62
N LEU A 142 2.49 -16.76 10.65
CA LEU A 142 2.88 -17.96 11.39
C LEU A 142 1.82 -19.04 11.21
N PHE A 143 2.23 -20.28 11.05
CA PHE A 143 1.35 -21.43 11.00
C PHE A 143 2.10 -22.70 11.41
N VAL A 144 1.51 -23.49 12.30
CA VAL A 144 2.07 -24.80 12.69
C VAL A 144 1.32 -25.90 11.96
N ASP A 145 2.05 -26.70 11.19
CA ASP A 145 1.49 -27.90 10.59
C ASP A 145 1.14 -28.91 11.66
N LYS A 146 -0.11 -29.35 11.71
CA LYS A 146 -0.63 -30.26 12.76
C LYS A 146 -0.01 -31.65 12.71
N LYS A 147 0.45 -32.11 11.53
CA LYS A 147 1.02 -33.45 11.35
C LYS A 147 2.51 -33.47 11.64
N THR A 148 3.25 -32.51 11.07
CA THR A 148 4.72 -32.47 11.23
C THR A 148 5.16 -31.67 12.45
N ARG A 149 4.26 -30.88 13.06
CA ARG A 149 4.53 -29.93 14.15
C ARG A 149 5.54 -28.85 13.78
N GLN A 150 5.83 -28.71 12.49
CA GLN A 150 6.74 -27.68 11.98
C GLN A 150 6.07 -26.30 12.00
N LEU A 151 6.79 -25.31 12.51
CA LEU A 151 6.42 -23.89 12.40
C LEU A 151 6.76 -23.39 10.99
N HIS A 152 5.76 -22.93 10.26
CA HIS A 152 5.92 -22.17 9.03
C HIS A 152 5.97 -20.68 9.37
N PHE A 153 6.96 -19.99 8.84
CA PHE A 153 7.26 -18.59 9.09
C PHE A 153 7.54 -17.88 7.76
N GLY A 154 6.85 -16.81 7.44
CA GLY A 154 7.08 -16.07 6.21
C GLY A 154 5.85 -15.35 5.67
N PHE A 155 5.74 -15.24 4.35
CA PHE A 155 4.67 -14.50 3.70
C PHE A 155 3.70 -15.45 2.99
N ARG A 156 2.48 -14.97 2.74
CA ARG A 156 1.49 -15.76 1.99
C ARG A 156 1.98 -16.05 0.57
N LYS A 157 1.78 -17.28 0.12
CA LYS A 157 2.00 -17.65 -1.28
C LYS A 157 1.01 -16.94 -2.18
N LYS A 158 1.39 -16.75 -3.44
CA LYS A 158 0.53 -16.17 -4.48
C LYS A 158 -0.83 -16.87 -4.51
N GLN A 159 -1.91 -16.11 -4.44
CA GLN A 159 -3.30 -16.58 -4.51
C GLN A 159 -3.62 -17.77 -3.57
N SER A 160 -2.96 -17.87 -2.41
CA SER A 160 -3.09 -18.97 -1.49
C SER A 160 -3.17 -18.51 -0.04
N LYS A 161 -3.70 -19.39 0.83
CA LYS A 161 -3.61 -19.23 2.29
C LYS A 161 -2.33 -19.84 2.87
N GLN A 162 -1.58 -20.60 2.08
CA GLN A 162 -0.32 -21.21 2.51
C GLN A 162 0.78 -20.15 2.69
N ILE A 163 1.77 -20.49 3.50
CA ILE A 163 2.92 -19.64 3.79
C ILE A 163 4.11 -20.12 2.95
N ALA A 164 4.77 -19.20 2.27
CA ALA A 164 6.11 -19.42 1.74
C ALA A 164 7.10 -19.20 2.89
N GLN A 165 7.98 -20.15 3.13
CA GLN A 165 9.02 -20.00 4.13
C GLN A 165 10.01 -18.93 3.67
N VAL A 166 10.07 -17.81 4.38
CA VAL A 166 10.90 -16.66 4.01
C VAL A 166 11.66 -16.17 5.23
N THR A 167 12.96 -16.33 5.20
CA THR A 167 13.91 -15.84 6.19
C THR A 167 14.91 -14.83 5.60
N ASP A 168 14.75 -14.50 4.33
CA ASP A 168 15.49 -13.47 3.61
C ASP A 168 14.58 -12.80 2.57
N CYS A 169 14.47 -11.48 2.63
CA CYS A 169 13.60 -10.70 1.75
C CYS A 169 14.34 -9.45 1.23
N PRO A 170 14.86 -9.48 0.00
CA PRO A 170 15.70 -8.39 -0.54
C PRO A 170 15.04 -7.01 -0.64
N VAL A 171 13.71 -6.94 -0.60
CA VAL A 171 12.99 -5.65 -0.62
C VAL A 171 12.72 -5.10 0.80
N LEU A 172 12.89 -5.93 1.84
CA LEU A 172 12.76 -5.48 3.22
C LEU A 172 13.99 -4.68 3.63
N ALA A 173 13.80 -3.63 4.44
CA ALA A 173 14.89 -2.86 5.00
C ALA A 173 15.93 -3.79 5.66
N PRO A 174 17.22 -3.58 5.44
CA PRO A 174 18.27 -4.48 5.96
C PRO A 174 18.17 -4.75 7.46
N GLU A 175 17.83 -3.73 8.24
CA GLU A 175 17.65 -3.80 9.70
C GLU A 175 16.50 -4.74 10.11
N LEU A 176 15.48 -4.85 9.28
CA LEU A 176 14.36 -5.78 9.50
C LEU A 176 14.67 -7.15 8.90
N ASN A 177 15.40 -7.19 7.79
CA ASN A 177 15.70 -8.44 7.10
C ASN A 177 16.56 -9.37 7.95
N VAL A 178 17.57 -8.85 8.64
CA VAL A 178 18.44 -9.63 9.53
C VAL A 178 17.68 -10.24 10.72
N LEU A 179 16.54 -9.67 11.11
CA LEU A 179 15.70 -10.19 12.19
C LEU A 179 14.93 -11.46 11.79
N LEU A 180 14.62 -11.65 10.50
CA LEU A 180 13.75 -12.76 10.06
C LEU A 180 14.27 -14.14 10.51
N PRO A 181 15.54 -14.54 10.21
CA PRO A 181 16.06 -15.85 10.62
C PRO A 181 16.19 -15.97 12.14
N GLU A 182 16.52 -14.88 12.85
CA GLU A 182 16.70 -14.94 14.30
C GLU A 182 15.36 -15.06 15.03
N ILE A 183 14.33 -14.30 14.62
CA ILE A 183 12.96 -14.45 15.15
C ILE A 183 12.46 -15.87 14.89
N TYR A 184 12.65 -16.41 13.69
CA TYR A 184 12.27 -17.78 13.38
C TYR A 184 12.96 -18.78 14.33
N SER A 185 14.26 -18.63 14.54
CA SER A 185 15.04 -19.48 15.46
C SER A 185 14.48 -19.42 16.89
N VAL A 186 14.20 -18.24 17.41
CA VAL A 186 13.62 -18.07 18.76
C VAL A 186 12.22 -18.69 18.83
N LEU A 187 11.33 -18.41 17.87
CA LEU A 187 9.97 -18.92 17.90
C LEU A 187 9.87 -20.46 17.76
N THR A 188 10.86 -21.11 17.15
CA THR A 188 10.91 -22.58 17.06
C THR A 188 11.18 -23.26 18.41
N THR A 189 11.71 -22.54 19.40
CA THR A 189 11.95 -23.04 20.76
C THR A 189 10.74 -22.96 21.67
N PHE A 190 9.69 -22.24 21.25
CA PHE A 190 8.48 -22.04 22.06
C PHE A 190 7.70 -23.33 22.27
N LYS A 191 7.17 -23.50 23.48
CA LYS A 191 6.44 -24.70 23.92
C LYS A 191 5.11 -24.87 23.15
N LYS A 192 4.47 -23.72 22.78
CA LYS A 192 3.16 -23.71 22.09
C LYS A 192 3.20 -22.79 20.87
N PRO A 193 4.00 -23.10 19.83
CA PRO A 193 4.10 -22.24 18.65
C PRO A 193 2.80 -22.13 17.85
N ASP A 194 1.87 -23.07 18.03
CA ASP A 194 0.50 -23.04 17.47
C ASP A 194 -0.42 -22.00 18.13
N GLN A 195 0.01 -21.39 19.24
CA GLN A 195 -0.67 -20.29 19.91
C GLN A 195 -0.10 -18.92 19.51
N LEU A 196 0.76 -18.85 18.50
CA LEU A 196 1.28 -17.61 17.93
C LEU A 196 0.41 -17.18 16.73
N GLY A 197 0.12 -15.89 16.63
CA GLY A 197 -0.70 -15.32 15.56
C GLY A 197 0.13 -14.89 14.35
N HIS A 198 0.97 -13.88 14.54
CA HIS A 198 1.87 -13.33 13.52
C HIS A 198 2.93 -12.46 14.17
N VAL A 199 3.97 -12.13 13.40
CA VAL A 199 4.96 -11.10 13.76
C VAL A 199 4.76 -9.90 12.85
N GLU A 200 4.70 -8.69 13.41
CA GLU A 200 4.83 -7.46 12.65
C GLU A 200 6.21 -6.85 12.88
N LEU A 201 6.83 -6.42 11.80
CA LEU A 201 8.11 -5.73 11.79
C LEU A 201 7.90 -4.34 11.22
N VAL A 202 8.42 -3.35 11.91
CA VAL A 202 8.38 -1.95 11.47
C VAL A 202 9.74 -1.32 11.78
N LEU A 203 10.26 -0.50 10.87
CA LEU A 203 11.45 0.30 11.08
C LEU A 203 11.05 1.76 11.34
N GLY A 204 11.32 2.24 12.54
CA GLY A 204 11.32 3.65 12.88
C GLY A 204 12.71 4.26 12.72
N ASP A 205 12.81 5.58 12.85
CA ASP A 205 14.11 6.28 12.82
C ASP A 205 14.97 5.97 14.06
N ASN A 206 14.33 5.49 15.13
CA ASN A 206 15.00 5.01 16.34
C ASN A 206 15.25 3.49 16.36
N GLY A 207 15.11 2.82 15.24
CA GLY A 207 15.44 1.40 15.08
C GLY A 207 14.26 0.49 14.78
N PRO A 208 14.53 -0.83 14.69
CA PRO A 208 13.52 -1.83 14.44
C PRO A 208 12.50 -1.94 15.58
N CYS A 209 11.28 -2.33 15.22
CA CYS A 209 10.23 -2.66 16.18
C CYS A 209 9.64 -4.02 15.81
N ILE A 210 9.63 -4.93 16.78
CA ILE A 210 9.09 -6.28 16.68
C ILE A 210 7.78 -6.32 17.48
N THR A 211 6.70 -6.76 16.85
CA THR A 211 5.44 -7.03 17.56
C THR A 211 5.06 -8.49 17.36
N LEU A 212 4.91 -9.24 18.45
CA LEU A 212 4.44 -10.62 18.43
C LEU A 212 2.99 -10.71 18.88
N ARG A 213 2.11 -11.13 17.98
CA ARG A 213 0.73 -11.53 18.31
C ARG A 213 0.74 -12.93 18.90
N HIS A 214 0.20 -13.09 20.09
CA HIS A 214 0.05 -14.40 20.75
C HIS A 214 -1.38 -14.60 21.25
N LEU A 215 -1.83 -15.86 21.28
CA LEU A 215 -3.22 -16.25 21.61
C LEU A 215 -3.35 -16.84 23.01
N SER A 216 -2.22 -17.16 23.65
CA SER A 216 -2.12 -17.62 25.03
C SER A 216 -0.94 -16.96 25.71
N ASN A 217 -0.92 -16.94 27.04
CA ASN A 217 0.22 -16.39 27.78
C ASN A 217 1.53 -17.09 27.39
N LEU A 218 2.54 -16.29 27.18
CA LEU A 218 3.92 -16.75 26.97
C LEU A 218 4.55 -17.08 28.31
N ALA A 219 5.46 -18.04 28.31
CA ALA A 219 6.25 -18.35 29.50
C ALA A 219 7.36 -17.30 29.71
N ASP A 220 7.84 -17.13 30.94
CA ASP A 220 8.85 -16.11 31.25
C ASP A 220 10.17 -16.34 30.48
N ASP A 221 10.56 -17.60 30.26
CA ASP A 221 11.71 -17.98 29.44
C ASP A 221 11.53 -17.59 27.95
N GLU A 222 10.33 -17.70 27.42
CA GLU A 222 9.98 -17.31 26.05
C GLU A 222 10.00 -15.76 25.88
N VAL A 223 9.46 -15.04 26.87
CA VAL A 223 9.51 -13.56 26.89
C VAL A 223 10.96 -13.08 27.01
N SER A 224 11.76 -13.71 27.91
CA SER A 224 13.17 -13.37 28.09
C SER A 224 14.00 -13.57 26.82
N ALA A 225 13.76 -14.65 26.06
CA ALA A 225 14.42 -14.89 24.78
C ALA A 225 14.09 -13.80 23.74
N LEU A 226 12.84 -13.34 23.71
CA LEU A 226 12.43 -12.24 22.81
C LEU A 226 13.07 -10.90 23.24
N VAL A 227 13.13 -10.61 24.52
CA VAL A 227 13.77 -9.40 25.07
C VAL A 227 15.27 -9.41 24.75
N GLU A 228 15.95 -10.54 24.91
CA GLU A 228 17.36 -10.68 24.55
C GLU A 228 17.60 -10.45 23.06
N LEU A 229 16.76 -11.02 22.20
CA LEU A 229 16.80 -10.77 20.75
C LEU A 229 16.62 -9.27 20.44
N ALA A 230 15.59 -8.64 20.99
CA ALA A 230 15.31 -7.23 20.78
C ALA A 230 16.47 -6.34 21.25
N THR A 231 17.01 -6.61 22.43
CA THR A 231 18.15 -5.86 23.00
C THR A 231 19.38 -5.95 22.12
N ARG A 232 19.71 -7.14 21.60
CA ARG A 232 20.87 -7.38 20.73
C ARG A 232 20.79 -6.56 19.44
N HIS A 233 19.58 -6.37 18.91
CA HIS A 233 19.33 -5.58 17.69
C HIS A 233 18.89 -4.14 17.94
N GLN A 234 18.95 -3.66 19.19
CA GLN A 234 18.46 -2.34 19.57
C GLN A 234 17.01 -2.10 19.10
N ALA A 235 16.22 -3.16 19.10
CA ALA A 235 14.84 -3.16 18.65
C ALA A 235 13.88 -2.93 19.82
N SER A 236 12.76 -2.28 19.53
CA SER A 236 11.62 -2.26 20.45
C SER A 236 10.82 -3.56 20.32
N LEU A 237 10.34 -4.09 21.43
CA LEU A 237 9.53 -5.28 21.49
C LEU A 237 8.14 -4.98 22.06
N TYR A 238 7.14 -5.32 21.29
CA TYR A 238 5.75 -5.31 21.72
C TYR A 238 5.17 -6.72 21.75
N LEU A 239 4.40 -7.01 22.79
CA LEU A 239 3.54 -8.19 22.84
C LEU A 239 2.09 -7.76 22.62
N MET A 240 1.37 -8.50 21.78
CA MET A 240 -0.02 -8.25 21.41
C MET A 240 -0.88 -9.45 21.81
N PRO A 241 -1.40 -9.51 23.07
CA PRO A 241 -2.28 -10.57 23.51
C PRO A 241 -3.66 -10.51 22.84
N GLU A 242 -4.15 -9.31 22.52
CA GLU A 242 -5.38 -9.04 21.79
C GLU A 242 -5.14 -8.09 20.64
N THR A 243 -6.07 -8.00 19.70
CA THR A 243 -5.87 -7.27 18.42
C THR A 243 -5.53 -5.80 18.65
N ASP A 244 -6.13 -5.17 19.66
CA ASP A 244 -5.98 -3.73 19.94
C ASP A 244 -5.14 -3.45 21.19
N GLN A 245 -4.54 -4.49 21.79
CA GLN A 245 -3.71 -4.35 22.98
C GLN A 245 -2.23 -4.51 22.62
N LEU A 246 -1.47 -3.43 22.74
CA LEU A 246 -0.03 -3.37 22.52
C LEU A 246 0.69 -3.11 23.83
N ASN A 247 1.49 -4.07 24.29
CA ASN A 247 2.30 -3.96 25.50
C ASN A 247 3.77 -3.80 25.11
N LEU A 248 4.34 -2.63 25.33
CA LEU A 248 5.78 -2.40 25.16
C LEU A 248 6.54 -3.13 26.29
N VAL A 249 7.39 -4.08 25.92
CA VAL A 249 8.14 -4.92 26.84
C VAL A 249 9.60 -4.51 26.91
N ALA A 250 10.17 -4.05 25.79
CA ALA A 250 11.54 -3.55 25.72
C ALA A 250 11.67 -2.46 24.66
N GLY A 251 12.65 -1.58 24.83
CA GLY A 251 12.93 -0.47 23.89
C GLY A 251 12.02 0.74 24.11
N GLU A 252 11.79 1.49 23.05
CA GLU A 252 11.07 2.77 23.06
C GLU A 252 9.95 2.79 22.02
N VAL A 253 9.03 3.77 22.13
CA VAL A 253 8.00 4.00 21.13
C VAL A 253 8.65 4.38 19.79
N PRO A 254 8.34 3.68 18.69
CA PRO A 254 8.90 4.00 17.40
C PRO A 254 8.39 5.35 16.88
N PHE A 255 9.24 6.05 16.15
CA PHE A 255 8.86 7.29 15.44
C PHE A 255 9.55 7.36 14.08
N TYR A 256 9.02 8.22 13.22
CA TYR A 256 9.73 8.68 12.02
C TYR A 256 9.71 10.21 11.94
N GLN A 257 10.60 10.77 11.11
CA GLN A 257 10.66 12.20 10.87
C GLN A 257 10.21 12.49 9.43
N GLU A 258 9.36 13.52 9.28
CA GLU A 258 8.88 13.98 7.99
C GLU A 258 8.95 15.51 7.92
N ALA A 259 9.73 16.05 6.97
CA ALA A 259 9.94 17.49 6.79
C ALA A 259 10.30 18.23 8.11
N GLY A 260 11.12 17.60 8.95
CA GLY A 260 11.53 18.12 10.26
C GLY A 260 10.44 18.07 11.34
N VAL A 261 9.44 17.20 11.18
CA VAL A 261 8.41 16.87 12.19
C VAL A 261 8.62 15.47 12.70
N LYS A 262 8.69 15.28 14.01
CA LYS A 262 8.79 13.96 14.65
C LYS A 262 7.40 13.39 14.85
N ILE A 263 7.16 12.20 14.31
CA ILE A 263 5.85 11.51 14.31
C ILE A 263 5.99 10.15 15.00
N PRO A 264 5.77 10.08 16.34
CA PRO A 264 5.61 8.81 17.05
C PRO A 264 4.38 8.04 16.53
N PHE A 265 4.51 6.72 16.53
CA PHE A 265 3.43 5.84 16.10
C PHE A 265 3.40 4.53 16.89
N ALA A 266 2.24 3.87 16.96
CA ALA A 266 2.17 2.52 17.46
C ALA A 266 2.45 1.52 16.31
N PRO A 267 3.03 0.35 16.57
CA PRO A 267 3.40 -0.62 15.52
C PRO A 267 2.22 -1.05 14.62
N ASN A 268 0.98 -1.01 15.10
CA ASN A 268 -0.22 -1.31 14.34
C ASN A 268 -0.77 -0.11 13.54
N ASN A 269 -0.27 1.11 13.76
CA ASN A 269 -0.71 2.25 12.97
C ASN A 269 -0.19 2.16 11.54
N PHE A 270 -0.96 2.74 10.61
CA PHE A 270 -0.51 2.85 9.23
C PHE A 270 0.62 3.89 9.11
N ILE A 271 1.70 3.50 8.47
CA ILE A 271 2.75 4.38 7.96
C ILE A 271 3.12 3.95 6.54
N GLN A 272 3.59 4.88 5.72
CA GLN A 272 4.05 4.58 4.36
C GLN A 272 5.25 3.62 4.40
N VAL A 273 5.22 2.59 3.56
CA VAL A 273 6.19 1.48 3.64
C VAL A 273 7.57 1.81 3.06
N ASN A 274 7.67 2.83 2.22
CA ASN A 274 8.90 3.31 1.61
C ASN A 274 9.17 4.73 2.10
N GLN A 275 10.09 4.86 3.05
CA GLN A 275 10.39 6.13 3.71
C GLN A 275 10.93 7.18 2.74
N ALA A 276 11.86 6.79 1.87
CA ALA A 276 12.48 7.71 0.93
C ALA A 276 11.46 8.27 -0.09
N VAL A 277 10.53 7.42 -0.55
CA VAL A 277 9.43 7.87 -1.42
C VAL A 277 8.43 8.71 -0.64
N ASN A 278 8.13 8.38 0.64
CA ASN A 278 7.24 9.19 1.47
C ASN A 278 7.78 10.62 1.65
N GLN A 279 9.07 10.78 1.96
CA GLN A 279 9.69 12.10 2.10
C GLN A 279 9.52 12.95 0.83
N LYS A 280 9.87 12.39 -0.32
CA LYS A 280 9.70 13.07 -1.62
C LYS A 280 8.22 13.32 -1.96
N MET A 281 7.34 12.41 -1.61
CA MET A 281 5.89 12.55 -1.80
C MET A 281 5.33 13.72 -0.97
N VAL A 282 5.72 13.83 0.29
CA VAL A 282 5.30 14.95 1.17
C VAL A 282 5.87 16.27 0.65
N GLU A 283 7.14 16.30 0.26
CA GLU A 283 7.78 17.48 -0.36
C GLU A 283 7.03 17.92 -1.64
N GLN A 284 6.76 16.98 -2.56
CA GLN A 284 6.01 17.27 -3.79
C GLN A 284 4.57 17.70 -3.52
N ALA A 285 3.89 17.07 -2.55
CA ALA A 285 2.54 17.45 -2.17
C ALA A 285 2.49 18.90 -1.64
N ILE A 286 3.46 19.29 -0.81
CA ILE A 286 3.58 20.65 -0.28
C ILE A 286 3.94 21.63 -1.41
N GLU A 287 4.84 21.26 -2.32
CA GLU A 287 5.18 22.08 -3.48
C GLU A 287 3.95 22.30 -4.39
N TRP A 288 3.21 21.25 -4.70
CA TRP A 288 2.04 21.34 -5.56
C TRP A 288 0.86 22.05 -4.87
N LEU A 289 0.69 21.84 -3.58
CA LEU A 289 -0.33 22.53 -2.80
C LEU A 289 0.03 24.03 -2.60
N ASP A 290 1.33 24.33 -2.46
CA ASP A 290 1.90 25.67 -2.29
C ASP A 290 1.19 26.52 -1.21
N PRO A 291 1.11 26.03 0.07
CA PRO A 291 0.38 26.72 1.12
C PRO A 291 1.06 28.03 1.52
N GLN A 292 0.28 29.12 1.61
CA GLN A 292 0.75 30.46 2.02
C GLN A 292 0.43 30.71 3.50
N SER A 293 1.16 31.65 4.11
CA SER A 293 1.08 31.95 5.55
C SER A 293 -0.24 32.58 6.02
N ASP A 294 -1.10 33.00 5.11
CA ASP A 294 -2.43 33.53 5.36
C ASP A 294 -3.55 32.54 5.00
N GLU A 295 -3.21 31.38 4.40
CA GLU A 295 -4.16 30.41 3.90
C GLU A 295 -4.52 29.32 4.91
N ARG A 296 -5.72 28.78 4.74
CA ARG A 296 -6.27 27.65 5.48
C ARG A 296 -6.27 26.41 4.60
N VAL A 297 -5.73 25.32 5.13
CA VAL A 297 -5.61 24.05 4.43
C VAL A 297 -6.43 22.98 5.14
N LEU A 298 -7.15 22.17 4.36
CA LEU A 298 -7.84 20.97 4.82
C LEU A 298 -7.08 19.74 4.35
N ASP A 299 -6.76 18.84 5.28
CA ASP A 299 -6.14 17.54 5.02
C ASP A 299 -7.14 16.43 5.36
N LEU A 300 -7.68 15.79 4.33
CA LEU A 300 -8.66 14.71 4.46
C LEU A 300 -7.99 13.36 4.43
N PHE A 301 -8.36 12.48 5.35
CA PHE A 301 -7.68 11.20 5.63
C PHE A 301 -6.28 11.42 6.21
N CYS A 302 -6.16 12.33 7.17
CA CYS A 302 -4.87 12.85 7.64
C CYS A 302 -4.01 11.85 8.43
N GLY A 303 -4.57 10.73 8.89
CA GLY A 303 -3.87 9.72 9.66
C GLY A 303 -3.18 10.28 10.90
N LEU A 304 -1.88 10.04 11.03
CA LEU A 304 -1.02 10.55 12.11
C LEU A 304 -0.56 12.01 11.91
N GLY A 305 -0.99 12.67 10.83
CA GLY A 305 -0.55 14.01 10.46
C GLY A 305 0.65 14.04 9.51
N ASN A 306 0.84 12.98 8.70
CA ASN A 306 1.96 12.84 7.75
C ASN A 306 2.09 14.05 6.80
N PHE A 307 0.98 14.60 6.34
CA PHE A 307 0.93 15.83 5.53
C PHE A 307 0.55 17.05 6.37
N SER A 308 -0.46 16.92 7.25
CA SER A 308 -0.98 18.04 8.05
C SER A 308 0.11 18.79 8.81
N LEU A 309 1.02 18.05 9.48
CA LEU A 309 2.02 18.68 10.34
C LEU A 309 3.11 19.43 9.56
N PRO A 310 3.69 18.88 8.47
CA PRO A 310 4.56 19.64 7.58
C PRO A 310 3.88 20.85 6.92
N ILE A 311 2.63 20.72 6.48
CA ILE A 311 1.84 21.82 5.90
C ILE A 311 1.63 22.95 6.91
N ALA A 312 1.37 22.63 8.18
CA ALA A 312 1.15 23.61 9.23
C ALA A 312 2.34 24.54 9.49
N LYS A 313 3.56 24.13 9.10
CA LYS A 313 4.75 25.00 9.16
C LYS A 313 4.72 26.14 8.14
N ARG A 314 3.83 26.08 7.14
CA ARG A 314 3.73 27.06 6.06
C ARG A 314 2.39 27.79 6.02
N ALA A 315 1.31 27.07 6.34
CA ALA A 315 -0.06 27.58 6.31
C ALA A 315 -0.41 28.40 7.57
N LYS A 316 -1.41 29.26 7.47
CA LYS A 316 -2.02 29.96 8.60
C LYS A 316 -2.68 28.98 9.57
N HIS A 317 -3.41 28.02 9.05
CA HIS A 317 -4.15 27.05 9.82
C HIS A 317 -4.37 25.76 9.01
N VAL A 318 -4.25 24.62 9.67
CA VAL A 318 -4.52 23.30 9.07
C VAL A 318 -5.61 22.60 9.86
N VAL A 319 -6.58 22.07 9.15
CA VAL A 319 -7.58 21.15 9.70
C VAL A 319 -7.32 19.77 9.11
N GLY A 320 -7.03 18.79 9.98
CA GLY A 320 -6.94 17.38 9.62
C GLY A 320 -8.23 16.65 9.98
N VAL A 321 -8.75 15.83 9.08
CA VAL A 321 -9.95 15.00 9.32
C VAL A 321 -9.64 13.54 9.07
N GLU A 322 -10.01 12.68 10.02
CA GLU A 322 -9.66 11.25 9.99
C GLU A 322 -10.84 10.39 10.50
N GLY A 323 -11.04 9.23 9.88
CA GLY A 323 -12.11 8.29 10.21
C GLY A 323 -11.85 7.42 11.45
N VAL A 324 -10.64 7.42 12.01
CA VAL A 324 -10.26 6.62 13.17
C VAL A 324 -9.93 7.53 14.35
N ALA A 325 -10.75 7.50 15.41
CA ALA A 325 -10.62 8.40 16.56
C ALA A 325 -9.24 8.32 17.23
N GLU A 326 -8.65 7.13 17.36
CA GLU A 326 -7.30 6.94 17.92
C GLU A 326 -6.24 7.68 17.11
N MET A 327 -6.37 7.72 15.76
CA MET A 327 -5.43 8.42 14.89
C MET A 327 -5.54 9.93 15.05
N VAL A 328 -6.76 10.46 15.26
CA VAL A 328 -7.01 11.88 15.55
C VAL A 328 -6.32 12.31 16.84
N GLU A 329 -6.44 11.49 17.90
CA GLU A 329 -5.76 11.75 19.17
C GLU A 329 -4.23 11.76 18.98
N LYS A 330 -3.70 10.77 18.26
CA LYS A 330 -2.26 10.70 17.98
C LYS A 330 -1.77 11.87 17.14
N ALA A 331 -2.51 12.29 16.12
CA ALA A 331 -2.17 13.45 15.30
C ALA A 331 -2.12 14.73 16.16
N SER A 332 -3.07 14.91 17.07
CA SER A 332 -3.10 16.02 18.03
C SER A 332 -1.90 15.99 18.99
N ASN A 333 -1.54 14.81 19.49
CA ASN A 333 -0.37 14.63 20.34
C ASN A 333 0.93 14.91 19.57
N ASN A 334 1.01 14.47 18.31
CA ASN A 334 2.14 14.74 17.43
C ASN A 334 2.29 16.23 17.14
N ALA A 335 1.19 16.97 16.93
CA ALA A 335 1.21 18.42 16.80
C ALA A 335 1.79 19.08 18.06
N SER A 336 1.28 18.70 19.22
CA SER A 336 1.74 19.23 20.52
C SER A 336 3.22 18.94 20.76
N LEU A 337 3.68 17.73 20.47
CA LEU A 337 5.10 17.33 20.59
C LEU A 337 6.02 18.21 19.75
N ASN A 338 5.57 18.62 18.57
CA ASN A 338 6.32 19.45 17.62
C ASN A 338 6.06 20.95 17.78
N GLN A 339 5.32 21.37 18.82
CA GLN A 339 4.96 22.77 19.09
C GLN A 339 4.18 23.41 17.92
N ILE A 340 3.41 22.60 17.18
CA ILE A 340 2.54 23.06 16.11
C ILE A 340 1.18 23.40 16.71
N ASN A 341 0.88 24.69 16.82
CA ASN A 341 -0.32 25.21 17.50
C ASN A 341 -1.43 25.64 16.53
N ASN A 342 -1.15 25.61 15.24
CA ASN A 342 -2.07 26.01 14.16
C ASN A 342 -2.63 24.82 13.36
N ALA A 343 -2.58 23.61 13.94
CA ALA A 343 -3.23 22.43 13.39
C ALA A 343 -4.31 21.91 14.35
N GLN A 344 -5.48 21.58 13.82
CA GLN A 344 -6.59 20.97 14.56
C GLN A 344 -7.04 19.70 13.86
N PHE A 345 -7.44 18.69 14.64
CA PHE A 345 -7.80 17.38 14.10
C PHE A 345 -9.20 16.98 14.54
N TYR A 346 -9.99 16.43 13.61
CA TYR A 346 -11.38 16.04 13.83
C TYR A 346 -11.61 14.60 13.41
N HIS A 347 -12.40 13.89 14.21
CA HIS A 347 -12.90 12.57 13.85
C HIS A 347 -14.19 12.71 13.06
N ALA A 348 -14.24 12.20 11.83
CA ALA A 348 -15.45 12.18 11.02
C ALA A 348 -15.43 11.02 10.01
N ASN A 349 -16.60 10.46 9.72
CA ASN A 349 -16.74 9.50 8.64
C ASN A 349 -16.76 10.23 7.29
N LEU A 350 -15.68 10.13 6.54
CA LEU A 350 -15.49 10.80 5.25
C LEU A 350 -16.22 10.14 4.05
N GLU A 351 -16.94 9.04 4.29
CA GLU A 351 -17.84 8.42 3.30
C GLU A 351 -19.26 9.02 3.34
N GLN A 352 -19.55 9.88 4.33
CA GLN A 352 -20.84 10.53 4.51
C GLN A 352 -20.76 12.03 4.20
N ASP A 353 -21.93 12.65 4.03
CA ASP A 353 -22.02 14.11 3.95
C ASP A 353 -21.49 14.72 5.25
N PHE A 354 -20.78 15.85 5.10
CA PHE A 354 -20.20 16.55 6.25
C PHE A 354 -21.10 17.70 6.77
N ASP A 355 -22.34 17.78 6.33
CA ASP A 355 -23.30 18.75 6.83
C ASP A 355 -23.43 18.67 8.36
N GLY A 356 -23.26 19.82 9.02
CA GLY A 356 -23.27 19.91 10.48
C GLY A 356 -21.95 19.59 11.18
N GLN A 357 -20.90 19.22 10.46
CA GLN A 357 -19.56 19.07 11.02
C GLN A 357 -18.95 20.44 11.30
N ALA A 358 -18.41 20.65 12.50
CA ALA A 358 -17.86 21.94 12.91
C ALA A 358 -16.76 22.45 11.98
N TRP A 359 -15.88 21.55 11.51
CA TRP A 359 -14.80 21.88 10.59
C TRP A 359 -15.30 22.26 9.19
N ALA A 360 -16.44 21.73 8.75
CA ALA A 360 -16.98 21.98 7.41
C ALA A 360 -17.70 23.35 7.29
N ALA A 361 -18.04 23.99 8.41
CA ALA A 361 -18.57 25.34 8.42
C ALA A 361 -17.53 26.38 8.00
N GLU A 362 -16.26 26.03 8.03
CA GLU A 362 -15.15 26.87 7.64
C GLU A 362 -14.88 26.78 6.14
N LYS A 363 -14.27 27.82 5.56
CA LYS A 363 -13.78 27.79 4.19
C LYS A 363 -12.27 27.51 4.20
N PHE A 364 -11.84 26.82 3.16
CA PHE A 364 -10.43 26.45 2.97
C PHE A 364 -9.96 26.94 1.61
N ASP A 365 -8.73 27.43 1.57
CA ASP A 365 -8.11 27.87 0.33
C ASP A 365 -7.60 26.66 -0.48
N LYS A 366 -7.16 25.61 0.24
CA LYS A 366 -6.54 24.43 -0.36
C LYS A 366 -6.96 23.14 0.35
N VAL A 367 -7.02 22.05 -0.41
CA VAL A 367 -7.37 20.72 0.11
C VAL A 367 -6.33 19.70 -0.32
N LEU A 368 -5.92 18.83 0.61
CA LEU A 368 -5.18 17.63 0.33
C LEU A 368 -6.04 16.40 0.67
N LEU A 369 -5.98 15.36 -0.17
CA LEU A 369 -6.64 14.07 0.07
C LEU A 369 -5.63 12.93 -0.10
N ASP A 370 -5.61 12.00 0.86
CA ASP A 370 -4.86 10.72 0.76
C ASP A 370 -5.75 9.55 1.21
N PRO A 371 -6.82 9.22 0.44
CA PRO A 371 -7.79 8.22 0.84
C PRO A 371 -7.25 6.80 0.69
N ALA A 372 -7.89 5.85 1.39
CA ALA A 372 -7.70 4.43 1.20
C ALA A 372 -8.06 3.98 -0.25
N ARG A 373 -7.83 2.72 -0.59
CA ARG A 373 -8.05 2.14 -1.93
C ARG A 373 -9.45 2.36 -2.53
N ALA A 374 -10.45 2.62 -1.70
CA ALA A 374 -11.82 2.92 -2.15
C ALA A 374 -11.94 4.29 -2.84
N GLY A 375 -10.96 5.17 -2.62
CA GLY A 375 -10.99 6.56 -3.06
C GLY A 375 -11.77 7.45 -2.11
N ALA A 376 -12.06 8.67 -2.53
CA ALA A 376 -12.72 9.71 -1.75
C ALA A 376 -14.23 9.85 -2.09
N SER A 377 -14.89 8.74 -2.46
CA SER A 377 -16.33 8.75 -2.80
C SER A 377 -17.16 9.38 -1.66
N GLY A 378 -18.10 10.24 -2.01
CA GLY A 378 -18.90 11.02 -1.06
C GLY A 378 -18.30 12.42 -0.84
N ILE A 379 -17.12 12.47 -0.19
CA ILE A 379 -16.52 13.79 0.13
C ILE A 379 -15.99 14.51 -1.11
N ILE A 380 -15.54 13.80 -2.15
CA ILE A 380 -14.99 14.39 -3.36
C ILE A 380 -16.00 15.29 -4.08
N ASP A 381 -17.28 14.95 -4.02
CA ASP A 381 -18.36 15.70 -4.67
C ASP A 381 -18.66 17.04 -3.97
N GLN A 382 -18.11 17.25 -2.79
CA GLN A 382 -18.37 18.41 -1.94
C GLN A 382 -17.16 19.34 -1.79
N VAL A 383 -16.01 18.98 -2.35
CA VAL A 383 -14.74 19.72 -2.18
C VAL A 383 -14.88 21.19 -2.65
N SER A 384 -15.59 21.42 -3.76
CA SER A 384 -15.83 22.78 -4.27
C SER A 384 -16.63 23.65 -3.28
N ALA A 385 -17.57 23.06 -2.55
CA ALA A 385 -18.39 23.77 -1.56
C ALA A 385 -17.57 24.27 -0.36
N LEU A 386 -16.41 23.63 -0.09
CA LEU A 386 -15.47 24.06 0.94
C LEU A 386 -14.67 25.31 0.56
N GLY A 387 -14.73 25.76 -0.70
CA GLY A 387 -14.10 26.99 -1.19
C GLY A 387 -12.72 26.79 -1.82
N ALA A 388 -12.17 25.58 -1.80
CA ALA A 388 -10.83 25.29 -2.26
C ALA A 388 -10.57 25.71 -3.71
N GLN A 389 -9.47 26.43 -3.94
CA GLN A 389 -8.99 26.80 -5.26
C GLN A 389 -7.99 25.78 -5.80
N ARG A 390 -7.33 25.03 -4.92
CA ARG A 390 -6.30 24.06 -5.26
C ARG A 390 -6.50 22.77 -4.46
N VAL A 391 -6.43 21.64 -5.14
CA VAL A 391 -6.64 20.30 -4.56
C VAL A 391 -5.49 19.39 -4.97
N VAL A 392 -4.76 18.85 -3.99
CA VAL A 392 -3.78 17.78 -4.20
C VAL A 392 -4.42 16.45 -3.79
N TYR A 393 -4.42 15.48 -4.69
CA TYR A 393 -4.96 14.14 -4.46
C TYR A 393 -3.83 13.11 -4.57
N VAL A 394 -3.49 12.46 -3.45
CA VAL A 394 -2.60 11.30 -3.39
C VAL A 394 -3.44 10.03 -3.45
N SER A 395 -3.03 9.02 -4.21
CA SER A 395 -3.84 7.81 -4.40
C SER A 395 -3.00 6.56 -4.59
N CYS A 396 -3.33 5.53 -3.82
CA CYS A 396 -2.78 4.18 -3.97
C CYS A 396 -3.59 3.29 -4.96
N ASN A 397 -4.58 3.87 -5.66
CA ASN A 397 -5.40 3.18 -6.65
C ASN A 397 -5.74 4.11 -7.83
N PRO A 398 -5.05 3.99 -8.96
CA PRO A 398 -5.23 4.89 -10.09
C PRO A 398 -6.63 4.81 -10.72
N ALA A 399 -7.37 3.73 -10.53
CA ALA A 399 -8.74 3.60 -11.04
C ALA A 399 -9.73 4.44 -10.22
N THR A 400 -9.56 4.50 -8.90
CA THR A 400 -10.38 5.38 -8.04
C THR A 400 -9.97 6.83 -8.19
N LEU A 401 -8.67 7.13 -8.32
CA LEU A 401 -8.23 8.47 -8.67
C LEU A 401 -8.91 8.96 -9.95
N ALA A 402 -8.87 8.17 -11.02
CA ALA A 402 -9.47 8.57 -12.30
C ALA A 402 -11.00 8.78 -12.20
N ARG A 403 -11.70 7.96 -11.40
CA ARG A 403 -13.14 8.16 -11.10
C ARG A 403 -13.38 9.47 -10.35
N ASP A 404 -12.65 9.70 -9.28
CA ASP A 404 -12.82 10.86 -8.41
C ASP A 404 -12.36 12.16 -9.12
N SER A 405 -11.38 12.06 -10.03
CA SER A 405 -10.98 13.16 -10.91
C SER A 405 -12.13 13.69 -11.76
N GLN A 406 -13.00 12.80 -12.27
CA GLN A 406 -14.18 13.24 -13.04
C GLN A 406 -15.07 14.16 -12.20
N SER A 407 -15.29 13.81 -10.92
CA SER A 407 -16.09 14.65 -10.02
C SER A 407 -15.47 16.05 -9.81
N LEU A 408 -14.14 16.14 -9.65
CA LEU A 408 -13.45 17.43 -9.53
C LEU A 408 -13.54 18.25 -10.83
N LEU A 409 -13.39 17.61 -11.99
CA LEU A 409 -13.56 18.27 -13.29
C LEU A 409 -14.98 18.82 -13.46
N ASP A 410 -16.00 18.05 -13.08
CA ASP A 410 -17.41 18.45 -13.13
C ASP A 410 -17.71 19.63 -12.17
N GLN A 411 -16.93 19.80 -11.10
CA GLN A 411 -16.99 20.94 -10.17
C GLN A 411 -16.19 22.16 -10.65
N GLY A 412 -15.62 22.13 -11.86
CA GLY A 412 -14.92 23.25 -12.49
C GLY A 412 -13.42 23.33 -12.18
N TYR A 413 -12.81 22.27 -11.62
CA TYR A 413 -11.36 22.18 -11.52
C TYR A 413 -10.76 21.74 -12.86
N GLN A 414 -9.48 22.03 -13.05
CA GLN A 414 -8.66 21.53 -14.14
C GLN A 414 -7.54 20.67 -13.56
N LEU A 415 -7.27 19.51 -14.15
CA LEU A 415 -6.11 18.70 -13.81
C LEU A 415 -4.87 19.35 -14.44
N THR A 416 -3.98 19.90 -13.61
CA THR A 416 -2.80 20.65 -14.07
C THR A 416 -1.50 19.89 -13.91
N LYS A 417 -1.41 18.94 -12.95
CA LYS A 417 -0.25 18.05 -12.78
C LYS A 417 -0.71 16.64 -12.47
N LEU A 418 0.07 15.65 -12.93
CA LEU A 418 -0.14 14.24 -12.65
C LEU A 418 1.21 13.52 -12.62
N GLY A 419 1.52 12.87 -11.50
CA GLY A 419 2.77 12.13 -11.32
C GLY A 419 2.58 10.75 -10.72
N MET A 420 3.51 9.85 -11.01
CA MET A 420 3.61 8.53 -10.42
C MET A 420 4.57 8.53 -9.23
N LEU A 421 4.22 7.80 -8.18
CA LEU A 421 5.06 7.56 -7.01
C LEU A 421 5.38 6.05 -6.96
N ASP A 422 6.66 5.67 -7.05
CA ASP A 422 7.05 4.26 -6.98
C ASP A 422 7.23 3.79 -5.54
N MET A 423 6.14 3.85 -4.78
CA MET A 423 6.09 3.42 -3.37
C MET A 423 6.37 1.91 -3.20
N PHE A 424 6.06 1.11 -4.23
CA PHE A 424 6.16 -0.34 -4.22
C PHE A 424 6.93 -0.87 -5.44
N PRO A 425 8.25 -0.68 -5.51
CA PRO A 425 9.09 -1.32 -6.53
C PRO A 425 8.85 -2.83 -6.60
N HIS A 426 9.00 -3.41 -7.79
CA HIS A 426 8.82 -4.84 -8.08
C HIS A 426 7.41 -5.40 -7.87
N THR A 427 6.42 -4.52 -7.72
CA THR A 427 5.00 -4.88 -7.66
C THR A 427 4.18 -4.08 -8.67
N SER A 428 3.01 -4.60 -9.04
CA SER A 428 2.03 -3.90 -9.87
C SER A 428 1.29 -2.77 -9.13
N HIS A 429 1.52 -2.60 -7.84
CA HIS A 429 0.93 -1.49 -7.10
C HIS A 429 1.45 -0.16 -7.62
N LEU A 430 0.52 0.74 -7.87
CA LEU A 430 0.77 2.06 -8.43
C LEU A 430 0.20 3.13 -7.52
N GLU A 431 1.07 4.00 -7.02
CA GLU A 431 0.66 5.23 -6.37
C GLU A 431 0.87 6.42 -7.29
N SER A 432 0.06 7.43 -7.09
CA SER A 432 0.03 8.62 -7.95
C SER A 432 -0.41 9.84 -7.17
N MET A 433 -0.01 11.00 -7.67
CA MET A 433 -0.42 12.30 -7.16
C MET A 433 -0.96 13.14 -8.31
N ALA A 434 -2.04 13.87 -8.06
CA ALA A 434 -2.67 14.77 -9.01
C ALA A 434 -2.91 16.14 -8.37
N LEU A 435 -2.71 17.20 -9.16
CA LEU A 435 -3.04 18.56 -8.80
C LEU A 435 -4.22 19.05 -9.63
N PHE A 436 -5.23 19.57 -8.96
CA PHE A 436 -6.40 20.20 -9.56
C PHE A 436 -6.48 21.65 -9.12
N GLU A 437 -6.74 22.54 -10.05
CA GLU A 437 -6.83 23.98 -9.80
C GLU A 437 -8.11 24.55 -10.42
N LYS A 438 -8.72 25.54 -9.76
CA LYS A 438 -9.78 26.36 -10.33
C LYS A 438 -9.16 27.56 -11.03
N SER A 439 -9.74 27.92 -12.16
CA SER A 439 -9.40 29.10 -12.95
C SER A 439 -9.91 30.37 -12.28
#